data_82bee620e4131d233baafc46b9a2b799
#
_entry.id   82bee620e4131d233baafc46b9a2b799
#
_cell.length_a   1.000
_cell.length_b   1.000
_cell.length_c   1.000
_cell.angle_alpha   90.00
_cell.angle_beta   90.00
_cell.angle_gamma   90.00
#
_symmetry.space_group_name_H-M   'P 1'
#
loop_
_entity.id
_entity.type
_entity.pdbx_description
1 polymer ?
#
loop_
_entity_poly.entity_id
_entity_poly.type
_entity_poly.pdbx_seq_one_letter_code
_entity_poly.pdbx_strand_id
1 'polypeptide(L)'
;MTSRKTLSTIDADTLLSTTLPPTRFIIDRLLPQGLHILAGAPKVGKSWLALWLCLQVAQGTSVWDFPTHRGTVLYLCLEDSLTRIQSRLFQITDDAPEALHFATIAAGIGEGLEEQLTNFLTQHPDTSLVVIDTLQRIRTGSDSGNPYANDYRDISVLKALADKHHIAILLIHHLRKMNDDDPMNMISGTTGISGATDSNFVLKERRRGSGEATLYCTGRDIEYRELPLVFDKSGYTWRLTEPVEGERISIDPEAISLSAFLRGLGSFEGTATELSALLEAQTGEKLTPSVLSKRLVKYAEVLEQNGIRVVSERTRTTRTLSILCLPCDGCDGSDGSDGKN
;
A
#
# COMPACT_ATOMS: atom_id res chain seq x y z
N MET A 1 -5.67 -2.87 43.44
CA MET A 1 -4.38 -2.31 42.99
C MET A 1 -4.46 -2.12 41.48
N THR A 2 -4.71 -0.89 41.02
CA THR A 2 -4.76 -0.57 39.58
C THR A 2 -3.33 -0.59 39.04
N SER A 3 -3.01 -1.59 38.22
CA SER A 3 -1.77 -1.64 37.46
C SER A 3 -1.70 -0.35 36.61
N ARG A 4 -0.78 0.55 36.93
CA ARG A 4 -0.46 1.68 36.06
C ARG A 4 0.08 1.09 34.76
N LYS A 5 -0.71 1.18 33.68
CA LYS A 5 -0.23 0.85 32.34
C LYS A 5 0.88 1.85 32.01
N THR A 6 2.12 1.38 31.99
CA THR A 6 3.27 2.17 31.53
C THR A 6 3.22 2.31 30.01
N LEU A 7 3.56 3.50 29.49
CA LEU A 7 3.75 3.70 28.06
C LEU A 7 4.95 2.88 27.59
N SER A 8 4.78 2.14 26.48
CA SER A 8 5.92 1.57 25.74
C SER A 8 6.49 2.69 24.87
N THR A 9 7.74 3.04 25.11
CA THR A 9 8.42 4.13 24.39
C THR A 9 9.73 3.62 23.80
N ILE A 10 10.10 4.22 22.67
CA ILE A 10 11.41 4.05 22.02
C ILE A 10 12.02 5.45 21.83
N ASP A 11 13.29 5.62 22.10
CA ASP A 11 13.99 6.88 21.83
C ASP A 11 14.33 7.00 20.33
N ALA A 12 14.57 8.23 19.87
CA ALA A 12 14.78 8.53 18.46
C ALA A 12 16.05 7.86 17.89
N ASP A 13 17.12 7.74 18.68
CA ASP A 13 18.37 7.11 18.23
C ASP A 13 18.19 5.60 18.03
N THR A 14 17.53 4.96 18.98
CA THR A 14 17.13 3.53 18.87
C THR A 14 16.21 3.30 17.69
N LEU A 15 15.20 4.17 17.48
CA LEU A 15 14.27 4.07 16.35
C LEU A 15 14.99 4.17 15.01
N LEU A 16 15.87 5.15 14.81
CA LEU A 16 16.66 5.32 13.59
C LEU A 16 17.64 4.17 13.32
N SER A 17 17.98 3.43 14.35
CA SER A 17 18.89 2.28 14.27
C SER A 17 18.16 0.94 14.19
N THR A 18 16.83 0.93 14.24
CA THR A 18 16.01 -0.29 14.20
C THR A 18 15.49 -0.50 12.78
N THR A 19 15.77 -1.66 12.20
CA THR A 19 15.17 -2.04 10.92
C THR A 19 13.70 -2.36 11.13
N LEU A 20 12.82 -1.51 10.60
CA LEU A 20 11.38 -1.74 10.56
C LEU A 20 10.99 -2.20 9.15
N PRO A 21 9.94 -3.04 9.02
CA PRO A 21 9.43 -3.36 7.70
C PRO A 21 8.94 -2.09 6.99
N PRO A 22 9.23 -1.91 5.69
CA PRO A 22 8.71 -0.78 4.93
C PRO A 22 7.19 -0.82 4.83
N THR A 23 6.57 0.33 4.51
CA THR A 23 5.14 0.38 4.20
C THR A 23 4.86 -0.52 3.00
N ARG A 24 4.04 -1.55 3.22
CA ARG A 24 3.68 -2.48 2.15
C ARG A 24 2.63 -1.83 1.25
N PHE A 25 2.89 -1.79 -0.05
CA PHE A 25 1.91 -1.41 -1.06
C PHE A 25 1.20 -2.65 -1.61
N ILE A 26 -0.08 -2.55 -1.87
CA ILE A 26 -0.89 -3.52 -2.62
C ILE A 26 -0.85 -3.16 -4.11
N ILE A 27 -0.90 -1.87 -4.40
CA ILE A 27 -0.66 -1.29 -5.72
C ILE A 27 0.38 -0.20 -5.51
N ASP A 28 1.56 -0.37 -6.07
CA ASP A 28 2.72 0.49 -5.84
C ASP A 28 2.38 1.96 -6.07
N ARG A 29 2.80 2.83 -5.16
CA ARG A 29 2.58 4.28 -5.20
C ARG A 29 1.13 4.73 -5.27
N LEU A 30 0.14 3.80 -5.21
CA LEU A 30 -1.28 4.12 -5.29
C LEU A 30 -2.07 3.62 -4.06
N LEU A 31 -1.93 2.36 -3.67
CA LEU A 31 -2.70 1.78 -2.59
C LEU A 31 -1.78 1.06 -1.58
N PRO A 32 -1.36 1.73 -0.50
CA PRO A 32 -0.61 1.08 0.58
C PRO A 32 -1.54 0.21 1.45
N GLN A 33 -0.96 -0.55 2.38
CA GLN A 33 -1.71 -1.12 3.51
C GLN A 33 -2.34 -0.02 4.35
N GLY A 34 -3.45 -0.31 5.03
CA GLY A 34 -4.17 0.65 5.86
C GLY A 34 -5.62 0.83 5.46
N LEU A 35 -6.24 1.92 5.89
CA LEU A 35 -7.64 2.21 5.62
C LEU A 35 -7.78 3.35 4.62
N HIS A 36 -8.57 3.12 3.57
CA HIS A 36 -8.70 4.04 2.44
C HIS A 36 -10.17 4.27 2.09
N ILE A 37 -10.46 5.41 1.47
CA ILE A 37 -11.80 5.74 0.93
C ILE A 37 -11.70 5.98 -0.57
N LEU A 38 -12.66 5.40 -1.32
CA LEU A 38 -12.98 5.76 -2.69
C LEU A 38 -14.36 6.41 -2.72
N ALA A 39 -14.39 7.72 -2.79
CA ALA A 39 -15.62 8.51 -2.86
C ALA A 39 -15.95 8.95 -4.29
N GLY A 40 -17.23 9.19 -4.56
CA GLY A 40 -17.68 9.70 -5.86
C GLY A 40 -19.20 9.83 -5.89
N ALA A 41 -19.71 10.59 -6.85
CA ALA A 41 -21.16 10.75 -7.06
C ALA A 41 -21.86 9.40 -7.30
N PRO A 42 -23.16 9.27 -7.00
CA PRO A 42 -23.91 8.08 -7.37
C PRO A 42 -23.85 7.83 -8.89
N LYS A 43 -23.61 6.56 -9.26
CA LYS A 43 -23.54 6.08 -10.67
C LYS A 43 -22.35 6.59 -11.48
N VAL A 44 -21.34 7.18 -10.84
CA VAL A 44 -20.10 7.61 -11.52
C VAL A 44 -19.18 6.45 -11.92
N GLY A 45 -19.49 5.21 -11.55
CA GLY A 45 -18.67 4.05 -11.92
C GLY A 45 -17.68 3.58 -10.85
N LYS A 46 -17.84 4.01 -9.56
CA LYS A 46 -16.99 3.56 -8.45
C LYS A 46 -16.92 2.03 -8.32
N SER A 47 -18.09 1.35 -8.34
CA SER A 47 -18.11 -0.11 -8.19
C SER A 47 -17.49 -0.85 -9.39
N TRP A 48 -17.50 -0.25 -10.59
CA TRP A 48 -16.74 -0.77 -11.74
C TRP A 48 -15.23 -0.65 -11.51
N LEU A 49 -14.78 0.53 -11.06
CA LEU A 49 -13.38 0.75 -10.71
C LEU A 49 -12.95 -0.20 -9.60
N ALA A 50 -13.73 -0.31 -8.52
CA ALA A 50 -13.43 -1.17 -7.39
C ALA A 50 -13.35 -2.65 -7.80
N LEU A 51 -14.30 -3.15 -8.60
CA LEU A 51 -14.31 -4.53 -9.09
C LEU A 51 -13.07 -4.81 -9.96
N TRP A 52 -12.73 -3.89 -10.86
CA TRP A 52 -11.55 -4.01 -11.69
C TRP A 52 -10.26 -3.99 -10.87
N LEU A 53 -10.12 -3.09 -9.88
CA LEU A 53 -8.98 -3.08 -8.95
C LEU A 53 -8.84 -4.42 -8.21
N CYS A 54 -9.96 -4.97 -7.71
CA CYS A 54 -9.97 -6.28 -7.05
C CYS A 54 -9.45 -7.38 -7.98
N LEU A 55 -9.88 -7.38 -9.23
CA LEU A 55 -9.44 -8.35 -10.23
C LEU A 55 -7.93 -8.24 -10.49
N GLN A 56 -7.43 -7.01 -10.71
CA GLN A 56 -6.00 -6.77 -10.95
C GLN A 56 -5.14 -7.22 -9.77
N VAL A 57 -5.55 -6.95 -8.52
CA VAL A 57 -4.84 -7.39 -7.32
C VAL A 57 -4.86 -8.91 -7.20
N ALA A 58 -6.01 -9.56 -7.41
CA ALA A 58 -6.11 -11.01 -7.31
C ALA A 58 -5.31 -11.74 -8.40
N GLN A 59 -5.15 -11.15 -9.59
CA GLN A 59 -4.32 -11.66 -10.68
C GLN A 59 -2.84 -11.29 -10.55
N GLY A 60 -2.51 -10.21 -9.82
CA GLY A 60 -1.16 -9.64 -9.78
C GLY A 60 -0.79 -8.89 -11.06
N THR A 61 -1.79 -8.35 -11.76
CA THR A 61 -1.61 -7.55 -12.99
C THR A 61 -1.65 -6.07 -12.67
N SER A 62 -0.88 -5.26 -13.38
CA SER A 62 -0.76 -3.82 -13.10
C SER A 62 -2.09 -3.08 -13.19
N VAL A 63 -2.29 -2.14 -12.29
CA VAL A 63 -3.36 -1.15 -12.34
C VAL A 63 -2.82 0.07 -13.08
N TRP A 64 -3.24 0.26 -14.33
CA TRP A 64 -2.63 1.23 -15.24
C TRP A 64 -1.11 1.02 -15.29
N ASP A 65 -0.32 2.07 -14.96
CA ASP A 65 1.14 2.04 -14.90
C ASP A 65 1.69 1.68 -13.51
N PHE A 66 0.83 1.28 -12.57
CA PHE A 66 1.23 0.93 -11.21
C PHE A 66 1.34 -0.59 -11.04
N PRO A 67 2.53 -1.12 -10.72
CA PRO A 67 2.72 -2.54 -10.39
C PRO A 67 1.81 -2.96 -9.23
N THR A 68 1.37 -4.20 -9.24
CA THR A 68 0.43 -4.73 -8.26
C THR A 68 0.99 -5.99 -7.63
N HIS A 69 0.86 -6.12 -6.31
CA HIS A 69 1.28 -7.31 -5.59
C HIS A 69 0.10 -8.26 -5.44
N ARG A 70 0.25 -9.46 -6.03
CA ARG A 70 -0.80 -10.49 -5.99
C ARG A 70 -1.14 -10.89 -4.56
N GLY A 71 -2.44 -11.03 -4.28
CA GLY A 71 -2.95 -11.53 -2.99
C GLY A 71 -4.44 -11.85 -3.07
N THR A 72 -4.94 -12.53 -2.07
CA THR A 72 -6.38 -12.79 -1.93
C THR A 72 -7.12 -11.48 -1.68
N VAL A 73 -8.29 -11.34 -2.30
CA VAL A 73 -9.15 -10.16 -2.24
C VAL A 73 -10.54 -10.55 -1.77
N LEU A 74 -11.09 -9.83 -0.80
CA LEU A 74 -12.49 -9.93 -0.39
C LEU A 74 -13.24 -8.66 -0.82
N TYR A 75 -14.31 -8.83 -1.60
CA TYR A 75 -15.20 -7.72 -1.97
C TYR A 75 -16.58 -7.92 -1.33
N LEU A 76 -16.91 -7.10 -0.34
CA LEU A 76 -18.22 -7.01 0.28
C LEU A 76 -19.13 -6.11 -0.60
N CYS A 77 -19.94 -6.73 -1.45
CA CYS A 77 -20.84 -6.06 -2.40
C CYS A 77 -22.23 -5.91 -1.78
N LEU A 78 -22.38 -5.07 -0.77
CA LEU A 78 -23.57 -5.01 0.10
C LEU A 78 -24.78 -4.28 -0.52
N GLU A 79 -24.60 -3.67 -1.68
CA GLU A 79 -25.66 -3.02 -2.46
C GLU A 79 -26.01 -3.78 -3.74
N ASP A 80 -25.32 -4.88 -4.02
CA ASP A 80 -25.48 -5.66 -5.24
C ASP A 80 -25.92 -7.12 -4.98
N SER A 81 -26.47 -7.77 -5.98
CA SER A 81 -26.73 -9.21 -5.98
C SER A 81 -25.61 -9.97 -6.66
N LEU A 82 -25.42 -11.24 -6.31
CA LEU A 82 -24.44 -12.13 -6.98
C LEU A 82 -24.65 -12.18 -8.49
N THR A 83 -25.91 -12.18 -8.95
CA THR A 83 -26.24 -12.15 -10.39
C THR A 83 -25.70 -10.90 -11.08
N ARG A 84 -25.81 -9.73 -10.42
CA ARG A 84 -25.29 -8.47 -11.00
C ARG A 84 -23.76 -8.45 -10.99
N ILE A 85 -23.13 -8.96 -9.94
CA ILE A 85 -21.67 -9.07 -9.84
C ILE A 85 -21.16 -10.01 -10.94
N GLN A 86 -21.78 -11.18 -11.10
CA GLN A 86 -21.45 -12.14 -12.16
C GLN A 86 -21.57 -11.51 -13.56
N SER A 87 -22.69 -10.79 -13.81
CA SER A 87 -22.89 -10.09 -15.08
C SER A 87 -21.81 -9.04 -15.36
N ARG A 88 -21.34 -8.33 -14.31
CA ARG A 88 -20.25 -7.36 -14.44
C ARG A 88 -18.89 -8.06 -14.68
N LEU A 89 -18.63 -9.17 -14.00
CA LEU A 89 -17.40 -9.93 -14.23
C LEU A 89 -17.30 -10.39 -15.67
N PHE A 90 -18.36 -10.96 -16.25
CA PHE A 90 -18.37 -11.37 -17.66
C PHE A 90 -18.12 -10.22 -18.65
N GLN A 91 -18.37 -8.96 -18.23
CA GLN A 91 -18.07 -7.79 -19.06
C GLN A 91 -16.59 -7.34 -18.95
N ILE A 92 -15.93 -7.71 -17.86
CA ILE A 92 -14.53 -7.32 -17.62
C ILE A 92 -13.54 -8.43 -18.02
N THR A 93 -13.90 -9.69 -17.77
CA THR A 93 -12.99 -10.83 -17.97
C THR A 93 -13.75 -12.12 -18.21
N ASP A 94 -13.15 -12.99 -19.03
CA ASP A 94 -13.60 -14.38 -19.21
C ASP A 94 -12.91 -15.33 -18.22
N ASP A 95 -11.82 -14.91 -17.56
CA ASP A 95 -11.04 -15.69 -16.61
C ASP A 95 -10.86 -14.91 -15.30
N ALA A 96 -11.52 -15.38 -14.24
CA ALA A 96 -11.46 -14.78 -12.91
C ALA A 96 -10.70 -15.70 -11.94
N PRO A 97 -9.76 -15.15 -11.14
CA PRO A 97 -8.97 -15.95 -10.21
C PRO A 97 -9.80 -16.42 -9.01
N GLU A 98 -9.50 -17.60 -8.49
CA GLU A 98 -10.10 -18.13 -7.26
C GLU A 98 -9.78 -17.25 -6.02
N ALA A 99 -8.71 -16.47 -6.08
CA ALA A 99 -8.30 -15.53 -5.04
C ALA A 99 -9.21 -14.30 -4.90
N LEU A 100 -10.25 -14.12 -5.75
CA LEU A 100 -11.22 -13.03 -5.65
C LEU A 100 -12.54 -13.55 -5.08
N HIS A 101 -12.85 -13.17 -3.84
CA HIS A 101 -14.03 -13.61 -3.10
C HIS A 101 -15.08 -12.51 -2.99
N PHE A 102 -16.36 -12.90 -2.97
CA PHE A 102 -17.50 -11.97 -2.87
C PHE A 102 -18.42 -12.35 -1.72
N ALA A 103 -18.93 -11.34 -1.02
CA ALA A 103 -20.05 -11.50 -0.09
C ALA A 103 -21.05 -10.35 -0.29
N THR A 104 -22.34 -10.67 -0.24
CA THR A 104 -23.43 -9.69 -0.40
C THR A 104 -24.15 -9.36 0.90
N ILE A 105 -23.74 -10.04 1.99
CA ILE A 105 -24.27 -9.84 3.33
C ILE A 105 -23.07 -9.81 4.29
N ALA A 106 -23.08 -8.83 5.18
CA ALA A 106 -22.12 -8.72 6.29
C ALA A 106 -22.83 -8.11 7.51
N ALA A 107 -22.30 -8.35 8.69
CA ALA A 107 -22.72 -7.70 9.92
C ALA A 107 -22.29 -6.21 9.93
N GLY A 108 -22.87 -5.43 10.86
CA GLY A 108 -22.44 -4.05 11.08
C GLY A 108 -21.17 -3.96 11.92
N ILE A 109 -20.53 -2.77 11.90
CA ILE A 109 -19.40 -2.44 12.76
C ILE A 109 -19.85 -2.52 14.22
N GLY A 110 -19.09 -3.27 15.05
CA GLY A 110 -19.44 -3.52 16.45
C GLY A 110 -20.57 -4.56 16.64
N GLU A 111 -21.12 -5.11 15.58
CA GLU A 111 -22.18 -6.14 15.59
C GLU A 111 -21.70 -7.48 14.98
N GLY A 112 -20.39 -7.67 14.82
CA GLY A 112 -19.79 -8.91 14.36
C GLY A 112 -19.02 -8.82 13.03
N LEU A 113 -18.95 -7.66 12.36
CA LEU A 113 -18.17 -7.47 11.14
C LEU A 113 -16.70 -7.79 11.36
N GLU A 114 -16.14 -7.32 12.47
CA GLU A 114 -14.72 -7.50 12.81
C GLU A 114 -14.39 -8.98 12.99
N GLU A 115 -15.31 -9.76 13.59
CA GLU A 115 -15.15 -11.21 13.74
C GLU A 115 -15.25 -11.91 12.39
N GLN A 116 -16.22 -11.55 11.54
CA GLN A 116 -16.38 -12.09 10.19
C GLN A 116 -15.12 -11.85 9.35
N LEU A 117 -14.59 -10.63 9.36
CA LEU A 117 -13.36 -10.28 8.64
C LEU A 117 -12.15 -11.04 9.22
N THR A 118 -11.99 -11.08 10.55
CA THR A 118 -10.89 -11.83 11.19
C THR A 118 -10.93 -13.32 10.83
N ASN A 119 -12.12 -13.93 10.80
CA ASN A 119 -12.29 -15.33 10.42
C ASN A 119 -11.90 -15.55 8.94
N PHE A 120 -12.32 -14.66 8.04
CA PHE A 120 -11.91 -14.72 6.62
C PHE A 120 -10.40 -14.60 6.47
N LEU A 121 -9.77 -13.62 7.13
CA LEU A 121 -8.32 -13.38 7.11
C LEU A 121 -7.52 -14.57 7.69
N THR A 122 -8.10 -15.28 8.65
CA THR A 122 -7.48 -16.50 9.21
C THR A 122 -7.53 -17.68 8.22
N GLN A 123 -8.61 -17.78 7.44
CA GLN A 123 -8.76 -18.79 6.39
C GLN A 123 -7.93 -18.46 5.13
N HIS A 124 -7.69 -17.19 4.87
CA HIS A 124 -6.94 -16.66 3.72
C HIS A 124 -5.82 -15.74 4.19
N PRO A 125 -4.70 -16.28 4.71
CA PRO A 125 -3.62 -15.48 5.31
C PRO A 125 -2.84 -14.62 4.31
N ASP A 126 -2.98 -14.90 3.02
CA ASP A 126 -2.43 -14.12 1.91
C ASP A 126 -3.33 -12.95 1.46
N THR A 127 -4.43 -12.69 2.19
CA THR A 127 -5.33 -11.57 1.87
C THR A 127 -4.56 -10.25 1.93
N SER A 128 -4.67 -9.47 0.87
CA SER A 128 -4.03 -8.17 0.74
C SER A 128 -5.02 -7.01 0.70
N LEU A 129 -6.23 -7.25 0.18
CA LEU A 129 -7.24 -6.21 -0.03
C LEU A 129 -8.63 -6.67 0.43
N VAL A 130 -9.31 -5.81 1.19
CA VAL A 130 -10.75 -5.92 1.48
C VAL A 130 -11.44 -4.68 0.94
N VAL A 131 -12.44 -4.84 0.09
CA VAL A 131 -13.27 -3.73 -0.41
C VAL A 131 -14.66 -3.82 0.20
N ILE A 132 -15.20 -2.70 0.67
CA ILE A 132 -16.53 -2.60 1.29
C ILE A 132 -17.39 -1.61 0.51
N ASP A 133 -18.38 -2.10 -0.23
CA ASP A 133 -19.30 -1.30 -1.05
C ASP A 133 -20.74 -1.45 -0.53
N THR A 134 -21.22 -0.54 0.32
CA THR A 134 -20.63 0.74 0.72
C THR A 134 -20.47 0.84 2.24
N LEU A 135 -19.67 1.81 2.70
CA LEU A 135 -19.50 2.14 4.14
C LEU A 135 -20.86 2.30 4.84
N GLN A 136 -21.85 2.91 4.18
CA GLN A 136 -23.19 3.14 4.74
C GLN A 136 -23.90 1.84 5.16
N ARG A 137 -23.60 0.72 4.51
CA ARG A 137 -24.28 -0.57 4.75
C ARG A 137 -23.77 -1.32 5.96
N ILE A 138 -22.56 -1.00 6.42
CA ILE A 138 -21.97 -1.61 7.61
C ILE A 138 -22.06 -0.71 8.85
N ARG A 139 -22.55 0.52 8.70
CA ARG A 139 -22.75 1.42 9.83
C ARG A 139 -23.98 1.03 10.61
N THR A 140 -23.79 0.81 11.90
CA THR A 140 -24.90 0.60 12.83
C THR A 140 -25.43 1.96 13.27
N GLY A 141 -26.76 2.06 13.45
CA GLY A 141 -27.47 3.32 13.69
C GLY A 141 -26.79 4.15 14.79
N SER A 142 -26.58 5.42 14.52
CA SER A 142 -26.01 6.36 15.48
C SER A 142 -26.91 6.52 16.69
N ASP A 143 -26.38 6.21 17.87
CA ASP A 143 -26.86 6.87 19.08
C ASP A 143 -26.94 8.38 18.80
N SER A 144 -27.96 9.06 19.33
CA SER A 144 -28.29 10.47 19.12
C SER A 144 -27.19 11.46 19.60
N GLY A 145 -25.93 11.03 19.56
CA GLY A 145 -24.72 11.74 19.93
C GLY A 145 -24.10 12.53 18.78
N ASN A 146 -22.88 12.96 18.97
CA ASN A 146 -22.10 13.73 18.03
C ASN A 146 -21.76 12.91 16.76
N PRO A 147 -22.23 13.29 15.55
CA PRO A 147 -21.97 12.58 14.30
C PRO A 147 -20.46 12.41 14.03
N TYR A 148 -19.67 13.41 14.37
CA TYR A 148 -18.20 13.34 14.23
C TYR A 148 -17.58 12.20 15.07
N ALA A 149 -18.01 12.06 16.33
CA ALA A 149 -17.49 11.01 17.19
C ALA A 149 -17.90 9.62 16.71
N ASN A 150 -19.11 9.47 16.14
CA ASN A 150 -19.58 8.22 15.56
C ASN A 150 -18.78 7.88 14.28
N ASP A 151 -18.63 8.84 13.37
CA ASP A 151 -17.82 8.66 12.15
C ASP A 151 -16.39 8.24 12.50
N TYR A 152 -15.74 8.96 13.42
CA TYR A 152 -14.37 8.68 13.85
C TYR A 152 -14.23 7.29 14.50
N ARG A 153 -15.20 6.90 15.35
CA ARG A 153 -15.19 5.57 16.00
C ARG A 153 -15.28 4.44 14.98
N ASP A 154 -16.25 4.51 14.05
CA ASP A 154 -16.47 3.49 13.04
C ASP A 154 -15.21 3.31 12.16
N ILE A 155 -14.60 4.42 11.74
CA ILE A 155 -13.37 4.42 10.94
C ILE A 155 -12.18 3.86 11.76
N SER A 156 -12.07 4.21 13.05
CA SER A 156 -10.98 3.75 13.90
C SER A 156 -10.99 2.24 14.12
N VAL A 157 -12.18 1.62 14.18
CA VAL A 157 -12.31 0.16 14.28
C VAL A 157 -11.75 -0.53 13.04
N LEU A 158 -12.15 -0.07 11.84
CA LEU A 158 -11.66 -0.64 10.58
C LEU A 158 -10.17 -0.37 10.37
N LYS A 159 -9.70 0.82 10.78
CA LYS A 159 -8.27 1.16 10.75
C LYS A 159 -7.45 0.21 11.62
N ALA A 160 -7.87 -0.02 12.85
CA ALA A 160 -7.19 -0.94 13.76
C ALA A 160 -7.13 -2.37 13.20
N LEU A 161 -8.17 -2.81 12.48
CA LEU A 161 -8.19 -4.12 11.83
C LEU A 161 -7.23 -4.17 10.63
N ALA A 162 -7.22 -3.15 9.77
CA ALA A 162 -6.28 -3.04 8.66
C ALA A 162 -4.82 -3.07 9.14
N ASP A 163 -4.50 -2.29 10.18
CA ASP A 163 -3.16 -2.21 10.75
C ASP A 163 -2.74 -3.54 11.39
N LYS A 164 -3.63 -4.17 12.15
CA LYS A 164 -3.36 -5.45 12.83
C LYS A 164 -3.04 -6.57 11.84
N HIS A 165 -3.70 -6.59 10.69
CA HIS A 165 -3.56 -7.67 9.70
C HIS A 165 -2.68 -7.27 8.52
N HIS A 166 -2.12 -6.05 8.50
CA HIS A 166 -1.26 -5.53 7.43
C HIS A 166 -1.88 -5.63 6.04
N ILE A 167 -3.18 -5.32 5.92
CA ILE A 167 -3.97 -5.34 4.69
C ILE A 167 -4.42 -3.93 4.32
N ALA A 168 -4.84 -3.73 3.06
CA ALA A 168 -5.62 -2.57 2.68
C ALA A 168 -7.12 -2.84 2.87
N ILE A 169 -7.84 -1.89 3.47
CA ILE A 169 -9.31 -1.85 3.46
C ILE A 169 -9.73 -0.62 2.66
N LEU A 170 -10.46 -0.82 1.56
CA LEU A 170 -10.96 0.24 0.70
C LEU A 170 -12.47 0.39 0.89
N LEU A 171 -12.91 1.51 1.45
CA LEU A 171 -14.30 1.85 1.67
C LEU A 171 -14.85 2.62 0.49
N ILE A 172 -15.91 2.12 -0.13
CA ILE A 172 -16.65 2.87 -1.14
C ILE A 172 -17.63 3.79 -0.43
N HIS A 173 -17.60 5.07 -0.81
CA HIS A 173 -18.43 6.09 -0.16
C HIS A 173 -19.02 7.10 -1.15
N HIS A 174 -19.95 7.90 -0.69
CA HIS A 174 -20.60 8.92 -1.51
C HIS A 174 -20.02 10.31 -1.27
N LEU A 175 -20.16 11.18 -2.26
CA LEU A 175 -19.90 12.61 -2.10
C LEU A 175 -21.15 13.32 -1.55
N ARG A 176 -20.94 14.36 -0.76
CA ARG A 176 -22.00 15.30 -0.40
C ARG A 176 -22.44 16.10 -1.62
N LYS A 177 -23.67 16.62 -1.60
CA LYS A 177 -24.24 17.35 -2.73
C LYS A 177 -23.65 18.75 -2.95
N MET A 178 -22.97 19.31 -1.95
CA MET A 178 -22.33 20.63 -2.08
C MET A 178 -21.07 20.50 -2.91
N ASN A 179 -20.91 21.38 -3.89
CA ASN A 179 -19.66 21.54 -4.62
C ASN A 179 -18.64 22.26 -3.75
N ASP A 180 -17.39 21.85 -3.89
CA ASP A 180 -16.23 22.46 -3.28
C ASP A 180 -15.12 22.49 -4.35
N ASP A 181 -14.26 23.49 -4.29
CA ASP A 181 -13.13 23.60 -5.20
C ASP A 181 -12.12 22.49 -4.97
N ASP A 182 -11.95 22.07 -3.70
CA ASP A 182 -11.19 20.89 -3.34
C ASP A 182 -12.09 19.64 -3.31
N PRO A 183 -11.90 18.68 -4.24
CA PRO A 183 -12.69 17.46 -4.30
C PRO A 183 -12.66 16.63 -3.00
N MET A 184 -11.58 16.71 -2.21
CA MET A 184 -11.46 15.98 -0.95
C MET A 184 -12.48 16.46 0.09
N ASN A 185 -12.79 17.74 0.08
CA ASN A 185 -13.81 18.34 0.94
C ASN A 185 -15.24 17.85 0.60
N MET A 186 -15.44 17.22 -0.56
CA MET A 186 -16.74 16.71 -0.99
C MET A 186 -17.07 15.32 -0.41
N ILE A 187 -16.14 14.64 0.24
CA ILE A 187 -16.40 13.33 0.86
C ILE A 187 -17.54 13.49 1.88
N SER A 188 -18.58 12.66 1.76
CA SER A 188 -19.75 12.72 2.62
C SER A 188 -19.42 12.36 4.07
N GLY A 189 -20.17 12.91 5.02
CA GLY A 189 -19.92 12.75 6.45
C GLY A 189 -19.14 13.92 7.04
N THR A 190 -18.55 13.69 8.20
CA THR A 190 -17.71 14.69 8.86
C THR A 190 -16.26 14.60 8.41
N THR A 191 -15.44 15.61 8.70
CA THR A 191 -13.99 15.55 8.51
C THR A 191 -13.34 14.42 9.31
N GLY A 192 -14.06 13.83 10.28
CA GLY A 192 -13.64 12.64 11.02
C GLY A 192 -13.45 11.41 10.14
N ILE A 193 -14.19 11.28 9.02
CA ILE A 193 -14.03 10.17 8.09
C ILE A 193 -12.72 10.33 7.29
N SER A 194 -12.60 11.42 6.53
CA SER A 194 -11.42 11.64 5.67
C SER A 194 -10.12 11.84 6.45
N GLY A 195 -10.20 12.40 7.67
CA GLY A 195 -9.02 12.62 8.52
C GLY A 195 -8.51 11.37 9.24
N ALA A 196 -9.35 10.35 9.42
CA ALA A 196 -8.98 9.09 10.09
C ALA A 196 -8.48 8.01 9.12
N THR A 197 -8.63 8.20 7.82
CA THR A 197 -8.11 7.30 6.78
C THR A 197 -6.67 7.63 6.39
N ASP A 198 -5.95 6.63 5.86
CA ASP A 198 -4.58 6.79 5.40
C ASP A 198 -4.51 7.44 4.02
N SER A 199 -5.46 7.09 3.12
CA SER A 199 -5.58 7.73 1.82
C SER A 199 -7.03 7.95 1.43
N ASN A 200 -7.25 9.02 0.67
CA ASN A 200 -8.54 9.40 0.13
C ASN A 200 -8.46 9.47 -1.40
N PHE A 201 -9.41 8.82 -2.04
CA PHE A 201 -9.59 8.82 -3.49
C PHE A 201 -10.95 9.42 -3.82
N VAL A 202 -11.02 10.38 -4.73
CA VAL A 202 -12.26 10.98 -5.20
C VAL A 202 -12.39 10.83 -6.71
N LEU A 203 -13.35 10.01 -7.15
CA LEU A 203 -13.69 9.86 -8.57
C LEU A 203 -14.75 10.91 -8.95
N LYS A 204 -14.33 11.92 -9.71
CA LYS A 204 -15.18 13.06 -10.12
C LYS A 204 -15.30 13.09 -11.64
N GLU A 205 -16.52 12.89 -12.17
CA GLU A 205 -16.78 13.08 -13.59
C GLU A 205 -16.62 14.55 -13.99
N ARG A 206 -16.01 14.80 -15.13
CA ARG A 206 -15.86 16.13 -15.72
C ARG A 206 -17.23 16.74 -16.05
N ARG A 207 -18.11 15.94 -16.65
CA ARG A 207 -19.50 16.23 -16.91
C ARG A 207 -20.31 14.95 -16.79
N ARG A 208 -21.45 15.01 -16.14
CA ARG A 208 -22.30 13.83 -15.88
C ARG A 208 -22.60 13.06 -17.17
N GLY A 209 -22.24 11.76 -17.17
CA GLY A 209 -22.46 10.85 -18.28
C GLY A 209 -21.50 11.05 -19.46
N SER A 210 -20.42 11.84 -19.32
CA SER A 210 -19.40 12.00 -20.36
C SER A 210 -18.53 10.74 -20.51
N GLY A 211 -18.38 9.95 -19.45
CA GLY A 211 -17.39 8.88 -19.36
C GLY A 211 -15.96 9.38 -19.16
N GLU A 212 -15.77 10.69 -18.94
CA GLU A 212 -14.49 11.29 -18.58
C GLU A 212 -14.52 11.66 -17.10
N ALA A 213 -13.50 11.27 -16.35
CA ALA A 213 -13.40 11.55 -14.93
C ALA A 213 -11.93 11.83 -14.53
N THR A 214 -11.75 12.44 -13.37
CA THR A 214 -10.46 12.52 -12.71
C THR A 214 -10.55 11.76 -11.39
N LEU A 215 -9.58 10.90 -11.13
CA LEU A 215 -9.36 10.30 -9.83
C LEU A 215 -8.34 11.14 -9.08
N TYR A 216 -8.81 11.88 -8.09
CA TYR A 216 -7.98 12.64 -7.16
C TYR A 216 -7.50 11.71 -6.06
N CYS A 217 -6.20 11.69 -5.81
CA CYS A 217 -5.57 10.81 -4.82
C CYS A 217 -4.77 11.65 -3.82
N THR A 218 -4.90 11.37 -2.52
CA THR A 218 -4.07 11.96 -1.47
C THR A 218 -3.96 11.02 -0.29
N GLY A 219 -2.83 11.01 0.43
CA GLY A 219 -2.65 10.13 1.58
C GLY A 219 -1.38 10.43 2.37
N ARG A 220 -1.17 9.62 3.42
CA ARG A 220 0.03 9.72 4.27
C ARG A 220 1.27 9.16 3.60
N ASP A 221 1.09 8.07 2.83
CA ASP A 221 2.15 7.32 2.16
C ASP A 221 2.11 7.48 0.63
N ILE A 222 1.17 8.29 0.10
CA ILE A 222 1.05 8.61 -1.32
C ILE A 222 1.02 10.12 -1.51
N GLU A 223 1.63 10.58 -2.59
CA GLU A 223 1.58 11.99 -2.97
C GLU A 223 0.22 12.37 -3.55
N TYR A 224 -0.08 13.68 -3.50
CA TYR A 224 -1.25 14.19 -4.22
C TYR A 224 -1.08 13.98 -5.72
N ARG A 225 -2.12 13.39 -6.35
CA ARG A 225 -2.16 13.13 -7.79
C ARG A 225 -3.56 13.33 -8.34
N GLU A 226 -3.60 13.75 -9.58
CA GLU A 226 -4.80 13.81 -10.41
C GLU A 226 -4.61 12.85 -11.58
N LEU A 227 -5.40 11.78 -11.63
CA LEU A 227 -5.34 10.78 -12.68
C LEU A 227 -6.52 10.98 -13.64
N PRO A 228 -6.29 11.49 -14.84
CA PRO A 228 -7.33 11.67 -15.84
C PRO A 228 -7.74 10.32 -16.41
N LEU A 229 -9.03 10.00 -16.32
CA LEU A 229 -9.60 8.70 -16.68
C LEU A 229 -10.69 8.83 -17.73
N VAL A 230 -10.77 7.83 -18.60
CA VAL A 230 -11.90 7.63 -19.52
C VAL A 230 -12.51 6.25 -19.29
N PHE A 231 -13.84 6.18 -19.24
CA PHE A 231 -14.54 4.91 -19.10
C PHE A 231 -14.61 4.20 -20.46
N ASP A 232 -13.91 3.08 -20.56
CA ASP A 232 -13.95 2.21 -21.72
C ASP A 232 -15.21 1.34 -21.66
N LYS A 233 -16.16 1.61 -22.57
CA LYS A 233 -17.41 0.87 -22.68
C LYS A 233 -17.25 -0.53 -23.27
N SER A 234 -16.12 -0.84 -23.90
CA SER A 234 -15.86 -2.17 -24.45
C SER A 234 -15.36 -3.16 -23.38
N GLY A 235 -14.52 -2.69 -22.45
CA GLY A 235 -13.99 -3.50 -21.36
C GLY A 235 -14.58 -3.14 -19.99
N TYR A 236 -15.54 -2.22 -19.92
CA TYR A 236 -16.20 -1.75 -18.69
C TYR A 236 -15.22 -1.34 -17.57
N THR A 237 -14.09 -0.78 -17.96
CA THR A 237 -13.02 -0.35 -17.05
C THR A 237 -12.67 1.13 -17.24
N TRP A 238 -12.06 1.71 -16.23
CA TRP A 238 -11.48 3.03 -16.33
C TRP A 238 -10.06 2.93 -16.85
N ARG A 239 -9.76 3.64 -17.94
CA ARG A 239 -8.42 3.72 -18.54
C ARG A 239 -7.82 5.08 -18.26
N LEU A 240 -6.53 5.10 -17.98
CA LEU A 240 -5.75 6.32 -17.87
C LEU A 240 -5.61 6.95 -19.26
N THR A 241 -5.84 8.26 -19.37
CA THR A 241 -5.75 8.97 -20.66
C THR A 241 -4.34 9.45 -20.96
N GLU A 242 -3.55 9.67 -19.92
CA GLU A 242 -2.16 10.12 -19.99
C GLU A 242 -1.31 9.18 -19.13
N PRO A 243 -0.13 8.74 -19.60
CA PRO A 243 0.77 7.97 -18.77
C PRO A 243 1.05 8.76 -17.49
N VAL A 244 1.07 8.09 -16.36
CA VAL A 244 1.62 8.70 -15.14
C VAL A 244 3.07 9.00 -15.46
N GLU A 245 3.44 10.29 -15.52
CA GLU A 245 4.85 10.65 -15.61
C GLU A 245 5.55 9.88 -14.48
N GLY A 246 6.33 8.88 -14.93
CA GLY A 246 7.13 8.14 -13.99
C GLY A 246 8.04 9.15 -13.35
N GLU A 247 7.76 9.53 -12.11
CA GLU A 247 8.83 10.02 -11.27
C GLU A 247 9.92 8.97 -11.43
N ARG A 248 10.95 9.33 -12.17
CA ARG A 248 12.22 8.62 -12.05
C ARG A 248 12.43 8.61 -10.55
N ILE A 249 12.34 7.44 -9.93
CA ILE A 249 12.74 7.27 -8.55
C ILE A 249 14.09 7.96 -8.54
N SER A 250 14.14 9.17 -7.99
CA SER A 250 15.39 9.89 -7.80
C SER A 250 16.11 9.04 -6.75
N ILE A 251 16.81 8.01 -7.24
CA ILE A 251 17.56 7.14 -6.36
C ILE A 251 18.56 8.09 -5.71
N ASP A 252 18.41 8.25 -4.41
CA ASP A 252 19.27 9.11 -3.60
C ASP A 252 20.73 8.79 -3.96
N PRO A 253 21.55 9.75 -4.43
CA PRO A 253 22.94 9.51 -4.79
C PRO A 253 23.72 8.82 -3.68
N GLU A 254 23.36 9.05 -2.43
CA GLU A 254 23.95 8.35 -1.26
C GLU A 254 23.61 6.86 -1.28
N ALA A 255 22.39 6.47 -1.67
CA ALA A 255 21.99 5.07 -1.78
C ALA A 255 22.76 4.35 -2.91
N ILE A 256 22.98 5.04 -4.04
CA ILE A 256 23.78 4.51 -5.17
C ILE A 256 25.23 4.26 -4.70
N SER A 257 25.84 5.27 -4.08
CA SER A 257 27.21 5.20 -3.59
C SER A 257 27.39 4.08 -2.57
N LEU A 258 26.47 3.99 -1.61
CA LEU A 258 26.49 2.94 -0.59
C LEU A 258 26.30 1.55 -1.21
N SER A 259 25.38 1.39 -2.16
CA SER A 259 25.17 0.12 -2.87
C SER A 259 26.43 -0.30 -3.65
N ALA A 260 27.09 0.63 -4.33
CA ALA A 260 28.31 0.36 -5.09
C ALA A 260 29.46 -0.07 -4.17
N PHE A 261 29.64 0.60 -3.04
CA PHE A 261 30.61 0.23 -2.02
C PHE A 261 30.37 -1.18 -1.48
N LEU A 262 29.15 -1.48 -1.05
CA LEU A 262 28.80 -2.78 -0.48
C LEU A 262 28.92 -3.92 -1.50
N ARG A 263 28.58 -3.69 -2.77
CA ARG A 263 28.82 -4.66 -3.85
C ARG A 263 30.31 -4.92 -4.07
N GLY A 264 31.12 -3.88 -4.05
CA GLY A 264 32.58 -4.00 -4.15
C GLY A 264 33.20 -4.82 -3.00
N LEU A 265 32.55 -4.78 -1.83
CA LEU A 265 32.98 -5.54 -0.65
C LEU A 265 32.56 -7.02 -0.74
N GLY A 266 31.46 -7.34 -1.44
CA GLY A 266 30.92 -8.69 -1.61
C GLY A 266 30.17 -9.19 -0.37
N SER A 267 30.87 -9.71 0.63
CA SER A 267 30.31 -10.12 1.91
C SER A 267 31.09 -9.47 3.06
N PHE A 268 30.37 -9.13 4.12
CA PHE A 268 31.00 -8.55 5.31
C PHE A 268 30.30 -9.05 6.58
N GLU A 269 31.10 -9.39 7.58
CA GLU A 269 30.65 -9.68 8.94
C GLU A 269 31.54 -8.94 9.91
N GLY A 270 30.95 -8.06 10.74
CA GLY A 270 31.74 -7.24 11.66
C GLY A 270 30.92 -6.15 12.31
N THR A 271 31.58 -5.18 12.91
CA THR A 271 30.93 -4.02 13.56
C THR A 271 30.77 -2.85 12.60
N ALA A 272 29.87 -1.93 12.94
CA ALA A 272 29.72 -0.68 12.19
C ALA A 272 30.98 0.18 12.18
N THR A 273 31.86 0.02 13.19
CA THR A 273 33.14 0.71 13.27
C THR A 273 34.12 0.16 12.21
N GLU A 274 34.20 -1.14 12.07
CA GLU A 274 35.04 -1.80 11.06
C GLU A 274 34.55 -1.47 9.64
N LEU A 275 33.22 -1.51 9.42
CA LEU A 275 32.61 -1.16 8.13
C LEU A 275 32.87 0.32 7.77
N SER A 276 32.77 1.24 8.75
CA SER A 276 33.07 2.66 8.57
C SER A 276 34.53 2.90 8.19
N ALA A 277 35.48 2.17 8.78
CA ALA A 277 36.89 2.25 8.43
C ALA A 277 37.17 1.73 7.01
N LEU A 278 36.50 0.65 6.59
CA LEU A 278 36.59 0.14 5.21
C LEU A 278 36.02 1.12 4.20
N LEU A 279 34.88 1.76 4.50
CA LEU A 279 34.29 2.79 3.64
C LEU A 279 35.26 3.96 3.44
N GLU A 280 35.81 4.51 4.53
CA GLU A 280 36.80 5.60 4.46
C GLU A 280 38.05 5.19 3.64
N ALA A 281 38.56 3.98 3.84
CA ALA A 281 39.73 3.48 3.12
C ALA A 281 39.52 3.30 1.61
N GLN A 282 38.30 2.87 1.19
CA GLN A 282 38.01 2.59 -0.21
C GLN A 282 37.44 3.80 -0.99
N THR A 283 36.62 4.62 -0.35
CA THR A 283 35.94 5.72 -1.02
C THR A 283 36.43 7.11 -0.63
N GLY A 284 37.18 7.22 0.47
CA GLY A 284 37.59 8.50 1.08
C GLY A 284 36.43 9.17 1.86
N GLU A 285 35.22 8.60 1.87
CA GLU A 285 34.09 9.16 2.61
C GLU A 285 34.17 8.80 4.09
N LYS A 286 34.21 9.82 4.94
CA LYS A 286 34.30 9.65 6.39
C LYS A 286 32.93 9.71 7.03
N LEU A 287 32.37 8.55 7.38
CA LEU A 287 31.14 8.41 8.14
C LEU A 287 31.41 7.86 9.54
N THR A 288 30.73 8.40 10.54
CA THR A 288 30.76 7.78 11.86
C THR A 288 29.99 6.46 11.85
N PRO A 289 30.37 5.46 12.68
CA PRO A 289 29.67 4.17 12.75
C PRO A 289 28.15 4.31 12.99
N SER A 290 27.73 5.29 13.79
CA SER A 290 26.31 5.58 14.05
C SER A 290 25.59 6.08 12.80
N VAL A 291 26.20 7.00 12.03
CA VAL A 291 25.60 7.51 10.79
C VAL A 291 25.54 6.42 9.73
N LEU A 292 26.59 5.61 9.60
CA LEU A 292 26.60 4.49 8.64
C LEU A 292 25.50 3.47 8.98
N SER A 293 25.33 3.10 10.25
CA SER A 293 24.24 2.21 10.67
C SER A 293 22.86 2.75 10.31
N LYS A 294 22.63 4.05 10.50
CA LYS A 294 21.36 4.71 10.15
C LYS A 294 21.14 4.76 8.63
N ARG A 295 22.20 4.97 7.83
CA ARG A 295 22.12 4.91 6.36
C ARG A 295 21.79 3.50 5.87
N LEU A 296 22.37 2.45 6.45
CA LEU A 296 22.02 1.07 6.13
C LEU A 296 20.54 0.77 6.40
N VAL A 297 19.97 1.31 7.47
CA VAL A 297 18.54 1.19 7.77
C VAL A 297 17.69 2.05 6.81
N LYS A 298 18.08 3.31 6.57
CA LYS A 298 17.39 4.24 5.66
C LYS A 298 17.25 3.66 4.25
N TYR A 299 18.28 3.02 3.74
CA TYR A 299 18.34 2.51 2.38
C TYR A 299 18.11 1.00 2.28
N ALA A 300 17.63 0.35 3.35
CA ALA A 300 17.49 -1.12 3.40
C ALA A 300 16.71 -1.68 2.22
N GLU A 301 15.61 -1.04 1.83
CA GLU A 301 14.77 -1.44 0.69
C GLU A 301 15.52 -1.33 -0.65
N VAL A 302 16.21 -0.20 -0.88
CA VAL A 302 17.01 0.00 -2.10
C VAL A 302 18.17 -0.99 -2.17
N LEU A 303 18.81 -1.29 -1.04
CA LEU A 303 19.86 -2.28 -0.95
C LEU A 303 19.33 -3.68 -1.28
N GLU A 304 18.18 -4.07 -0.72
CA GLU A 304 17.55 -5.37 -1.00
C GLU A 304 17.13 -5.52 -2.46
N GLN A 305 16.54 -4.48 -3.06
CA GLN A 305 16.24 -4.44 -4.51
C GLN A 305 17.49 -4.58 -5.37
N ASN A 306 18.62 -4.11 -4.86
CA ASN A 306 19.95 -4.28 -5.47
C ASN A 306 20.64 -5.61 -5.09
N GLY A 307 19.94 -6.59 -4.49
CA GLY A 307 20.49 -7.87 -4.10
C GLY A 307 21.47 -7.81 -2.90
N ILE A 308 21.42 -6.74 -2.11
CA ILE A 308 22.26 -6.57 -0.93
C ILE A 308 21.41 -6.73 0.31
N ARG A 309 21.60 -7.83 1.03
CA ARG A 309 20.92 -8.09 2.30
C ARG A 309 21.76 -7.64 3.48
N VAL A 310 21.20 -6.81 4.33
CA VAL A 310 21.85 -6.32 5.55
C VAL A 310 21.07 -6.84 6.75
N VAL A 311 21.75 -7.58 7.62
CA VAL A 311 21.22 -8.09 8.88
C VAL A 311 22.00 -7.47 10.03
N SER A 312 21.30 -6.97 11.04
CA SER A 312 21.94 -6.42 12.24
C SER A 312 21.48 -7.19 13.46
N GLU A 313 22.41 -7.81 14.14
CA GLU A 313 22.16 -8.52 15.39
C GLU A 313 22.76 -7.76 16.56
N ARG A 314 22.01 -7.64 17.65
CA ARG A 314 22.48 -6.99 18.88
C ARG A 314 22.62 -8.03 19.99
N THR A 315 23.82 -8.22 20.46
CA THR A 315 24.09 -8.91 21.73
C THR A 315 24.03 -7.89 22.88
N ARG A 316 24.21 -8.34 24.13
CA ARG A 316 24.20 -7.44 25.29
C ARG A 316 25.30 -6.37 25.24
N THR A 317 26.39 -6.58 24.52
CA THR A 317 27.58 -5.73 24.53
C THR A 317 27.99 -5.19 23.16
N THR A 318 27.61 -5.85 22.07
CA THR A 318 28.04 -5.50 20.70
C THR A 318 26.88 -5.61 19.72
N ARG A 319 26.93 -4.79 18.67
CA ARG A 319 26.05 -4.87 17.50
C ARG A 319 26.89 -5.33 16.31
N THR A 320 26.54 -6.48 15.76
CA THR A 320 27.20 -7.07 14.59
C THR A 320 26.35 -6.83 13.35
N LEU A 321 26.99 -6.50 12.25
CA LEU A 321 26.40 -6.35 10.92
C LEU A 321 26.84 -7.55 10.08
N SER A 322 25.89 -8.18 9.42
CA SER A 322 26.12 -9.21 8.41
C SER A 322 25.56 -8.70 7.09
N ILE A 323 26.42 -8.55 6.08
CA ILE A 323 26.07 -8.05 4.75
C ILE A 323 26.37 -9.15 3.74
N LEU A 324 25.39 -9.48 2.92
CA LEU A 324 25.50 -10.49 1.88
C LEU A 324 25.02 -9.90 0.55
N CYS A 325 25.90 -9.92 -0.45
CA CYS A 325 25.55 -9.57 -1.82
C CYS A 325 25.20 -10.84 -2.60
N LEU A 326 23.95 -10.91 -3.09
CA LEU A 326 23.50 -11.99 -3.97
C LEU A 326 24.02 -11.74 -5.39
N PRO A 327 24.43 -12.78 -6.14
CA PRO A 327 24.81 -12.63 -7.54
C PRO A 327 23.62 -12.10 -8.34
N CYS A 328 23.86 -11.14 -9.24
CA CYS A 328 22.86 -10.69 -10.18
C CYS A 328 22.64 -11.80 -11.21
N ASP A 329 21.40 -12.31 -11.35
CA ASP A 329 21.01 -13.17 -12.48
C ASP A 329 21.16 -12.35 -13.76
N GLY A 330 22.27 -12.49 -14.51
CA GLY A 330 22.43 -11.82 -15.79
C GLY A 330 23.85 -11.44 -16.24
N CYS A 331 24.91 -11.88 -15.56
CA CYS A 331 26.29 -11.69 -16.05
C CYS A 331 26.94 -13.03 -16.33
N ASP A 332 26.40 -13.79 -17.25
CA ASP A 332 27.17 -14.85 -17.89
C ASP A 332 28.15 -14.22 -18.89
N GLY A 333 29.40 -14.18 -18.46
CA GLY A 333 30.51 -13.79 -19.30
C GLY A 333 30.65 -14.74 -20.49
N SER A 334 30.44 -14.22 -21.69
CA SER A 334 30.87 -14.86 -22.89
C SER A 334 32.40 -14.84 -22.93
N ASP A 335 33.03 -15.85 -22.35
CA ASP A 335 34.41 -16.16 -22.64
C ASP A 335 34.48 -16.74 -24.05
N GLY A 336 34.94 -15.92 -24.96
CA GLY A 336 35.39 -16.35 -26.28
C GLY A 336 36.60 -17.25 -26.16
N SER A 337 36.44 -18.51 -26.37
CA SER A 337 37.56 -19.39 -26.66
C SER A 337 37.80 -19.45 -28.18
N ASP A 338 38.80 -18.72 -28.65
CA ASP A 338 39.52 -19.02 -29.88
C ASP A 338 40.03 -20.47 -29.84
N GLY A 339 39.57 -21.28 -30.74
CA GLY A 339 40.06 -22.64 -31.02
C GLY A 339 40.50 -22.75 -32.47
N LYS A 340 41.77 -22.63 -32.69
CA LYS A 340 42.43 -23.04 -33.92
C LYS A 340 42.08 -24.48 -34.28
N ASN A 341 41.65 -24.75 -35.48
CA ASN A 341 42.26 -25.53 -36.56
C ASN A 341 41.30 -25.60 -37.73
#